data_f69843d2d0eabf2d5a8738f9523c50b2
#
_entry.id   f69843d2d0eabf2d5a8738f9523c50b2
#
_cell.length_a   1.000
_cell.length_b   1.000
_cell.length_c   1.000
_cell.angle_alpha   90.00
_cell.angle_beta   90.00
_cell.angle_gamma   90.00
#
_symmetry.space_group_name_H-M   'P 1'
#
loop_
_entity.id
_entity.type
_entity.pdbx_description
1 polymer ?
#
loop_
_entity_poly.entity_id
_entity_poly.type
_entity_poly.pdbx_seq_one_letter_code
_entity_poly.pdbx_strand_id
1 'polypeptide(L)'
;MENSQGGAKGAQATQPKATQLVVGAVVVDDLRQPTRFLAAQRAYPAQLRGQWEFPGGKVEPGEVPQAALARELREELDIVVKIGVEVVPDTPLSTWPLKPGLEMRVWLVSTDRPEIRPGTSHMQVKWVTPVQALDLNWLAPDLPIVCQIIKLMAAGQGKCVQS
;
A
#
# COMPACT_ATOMS: atom_id res chain seq x y z
N MET A 1 41.35 21.71 -49.94
CA MET A 1 40.91 20.38 -49.60
C MET A 1 40.65 20.39 -48.10
N GLU A 2 39.42 20.64 -47.67
CA GLU A 2 39.02 20.65 -46.27
C GLU A 2 38.03 19.50 -46.05
N ASN A 3 38.40 18.60 -45.16
CA ASN A 3 37.60 17.49 -44.75
C ASN A 3 36.86 17.88 -43.46
N SER A 4 35.58 18.21 -43.56
CA SER A 4 34.69 18.39 -42.39
C SER A 4 34.04 17.07 -42.04
N GLN A 5 34.54 16.42 -41.01
CA GLN A 5 33.82 15.31 -40.37
C GLN A 5 32.90 15.87 -39.26
N GLY A 6 31.62 15.98 -39.59
CA GLY A 6 30.58 16.26 -38.63
C GLY A 6 30.26 15.00 -37.79
N GLY A 7 30.75 14.97 -36.57
CA GLY A 7 30.39 13.93 -35.61
C GLY A 7 28.93 14.07 -35.17
N ALA A 8 28.06 13.18 -35.62
CA ALA A 8 26.73 13.03 -35.09
C ALA A 8 26.83 12.49 -33.64
N LYS A 9 26.59 13.35 -32.66
CA LYS A 9 26.32 12.91 -31.27
C LYS A 9 25.02 12.15 -31.27
N GLY A 10 25.11 10.83 -31.21
CA GLY A 10 23.95 9.97 -30.98
C GLY A 10 23.28 10.34 -29.65
N ALA A 11 22.07 10.82 -29.73
CA ALA A 11 21.22 10.98 -28.55
C ALA A 11 20.99 9.58 -27.97
N GLN A 12 21.59 9.28 -26.83
CA GLN A 12 21.26 8.09 -26.08
C GLN A 12 19.82 8.27 -25.61
N ALA A 13 18.91 7.50 -26.20
CA ALA A 13 17.57 7.35 -25.71
C ALA A 13 17.64 6.82 -24.29
N THR A 14 17.27 7.64 -23.31
CA THR A 14 17.13 7.24 -21.90
C THR A 14 16.04 6.19 -21.85
N GLN A 15 16.42 4.93 -21.58
CA GLN A 15 15.44 3.86 -21.36
C GLN A 15 14.55 4.28 -20.19
N PRO A 16 13.21 4.11 -20.28
CA PRO A 16 12.33 4.41 -19.17
C PRO A 16 12.76 3.59 -17.96
N LYS A 17 13.00 4.26 -16.84
CA LYS A 17 13.37 3.62 -15.58
C LYS A 17 12.26 2.64 -15.19
N ALA A 18 12.59 1.37 -14.97
CA ALA A 18 11.62 0.35 -14.60
C ALA A 18 10.82 0.81 -13.38
N THR A 19 9.49 0.64 -13.41
CA THR A 19 8.62 1.00 -12.30
C THR A 19 8.86 0.04 -11.14
N GLN A 20 9.14 0.58 -9.94
CA GLN A 20 9.24 -0.18 -8.71
C GLN A 20 7.84 -0.47 -8.18
N LEU A 21 7.55 -1.73 -7.91
CA LEU A 21 6.31 -2.14 -7.26
C LEU A 21 6.48 -2.18 -5.74
N VAL A 22 5.51 -1.60 -5.05
CA VAL A 22 5.33 -1.66 -3.61
C VAL A 22 4.05 -2.42 -3.31
N VAL A 23 4.01 -3.15 -2.22
CA VAL A 23 2.81 -3.82 -1.71
C VAL A 23 2.37 -3.21 -0.39
N GLY A 24 1.07 -3.12 -0.20
CA GLY A 24 0.46 -2.61 1.02
C GLY A 24 -0.64 -3.52 1.52
N ALA A 25 -0.80 -3.57 2.84
CA ALA A 25 -1.82 -4.37 3.49
C ALA A 25 -2.87 -3.50 4.19
N VAL A 26 -4.12 -3.77 3.90
CA VAL A 26 -5.24 -3.36 4.75
C VAL A 26 -5.54 -4.53 5.68
N VAL A 27 -4.97 -4.49 6.87
CA VAL A 27 -5.23 -5.51 7.90
C VAL A 27 -6.61 -5.25 8.47
N VAL A 28 -7.52 -6.19 8.31
CA VAL A 28 -8.92 -6.09 8.75
C VAL A 28 -9.21 -7.11 9.85
N ASP A 29 -10.23 -6.83 10.63
CA ASP A 29 -10.73 -7.72 11.68
C ASP A 29 -11.41 -8.98 11.13
N ASP A 30 -12.11 -8.86 10.02
CA ASP A 30 -12.77 -9.98 9.33
C ASP A 30 -12.70 -9.76 7.81
N LEU A 31 -12.20 -10.75 7.05
CA LEU A 31 -12.11 -10.65 5.59
C LEU A 31 -13.46 -10.68 4.89
N ARG A 32 -14.48 -11.28 5.52
CA ARG A 32 -15.83 -11.41 4.94
C ARG A 32 -16.67 -10.17 5.19
N GLN A 33 -16.53 -9.60 6.38
CA GLN A 33 -17.31 -8.43 6.81
C GLN A 33 -16.44 -7.52 7.68
N PRO A 34 -15.51 -6.80 7.07
CA PRO A 34 -14.62 -5.92 7.81
C PRO A 34 -15.40 -4.77 8.46
N THR A 35 -15.11 -4.50 9.74
CA THR A 35 -15.67 -3.37 10.49
C THR A 35 -14.63 -2.32 10.83
N ARG A 36 -13.37 -2.70 10.86
CA ARG A 36 -12.22 -1.85 11.15
C ARG A 36 -10.97 -2.36 10.46
N PHE A 37 -10.02 -1.49 10.31
CA PHE A 37 -8.71 -1.82 9.73
C PHE A 37 -7.58 -1.13 10.48
N LEU A 38 -6.36 -1.63 10.26
CA LEU A 38 -5.17 -1.16 10.94
C LEU A 38 -4.54 -0.01 10.18
N ALA A 39 -4.24 1.07 10.88
CA ALA A 39 -3.40 2.17 10.42
C ALA A 39 -2.06 2.11 11.15
N ALA A 40 -0.96 2.37 10.45
CA ALA A 40 0.39 2.40 10.98
C ALA A 40 0.97 3.81 10.89
N GLN A 41 1.53 4.33 11.98
CA GLN A 41 2.09 5.67 12.02
C GLN A 41 3.60 5.63 11.82
N ARG A 42 4.09 6.34 10.83
CA ARG A 42 5.51 6.35 10.46
C ARG A 42 6.40 6.93 11.55
N ALA A 43 7.52 6.24 11.80
CA ALA A 43 8.57 6.71 12.71
C ALA A 43 9.62 7.55 11.98
N TYR A 44 9.88 7.30 10.71
CA TYR A 44 10.89 7.98 9.88
C TYR A 44 10.49 7.94 8.39
N PRO A 45 11.12 8.71 7.50
CA PRO A 45 12.05 9.80 7.80
C PRO A 45 11.35 10.98 8.49
N ALA A 46 12.12 11.94 9.01
CA ALA A 46 11.58 13.06 9.79
C ALA A 46 10.46 13.84 9.08
N GLN A 47 10.52 13.97 7.74
CA GLN A 47 9.53 14.68 6.93
C GLN A 47 8.16 13.98 6.90
N LEU A 48 8.13 12.67 7.11
CA LEU A 48 6.92 11.84 7.08
C LEU A 48 6.51 11.33 8.45
N ARG A 49 7.33 11.59 9.47
CA ARG A 49 7.07 11.14 10.84
C ARG A 49 5.72 11.62 11.34
N GLY A 50 4.98 10.71 11.94
CA GLY A 50 3.65 10.98 12.48
C GLY A 50 2.50 10.87 11.49
N GLN A 51 2.78 10.74 10.18
CA GLN A 51 1.74 10.45 9.19
C GLN A 51 1.39 8.97 9.19
N TRP A 52 0.16 8.68 8.82
CA TRP A 52 -0.40 7.33 8.81
C TRP A 52 -0.33 6.71 7.42
N GLU A 53 -0.14 5.41 7.38
CA GLU A 53 -0.04 4.63 6.15
C GLU A 53 -0.56 3.20 6.34
N PHE A 54 -0.68 2.47 5.23
CA PHE A 54 -0.82 1.02 5.25
C PHE A 54 0.57 0.38 5.34
N PRO A 55 0.76 -0.63 6.21
CA PRO A 55 2.03 -1.34 6.30
C PRO A 55 2.31 -2.10 5.02
N GLY A 56 3.57 -2.23 4.66
CA GLY A 56 4.03 -2.90 3.46
C GLY A 56 5.44 -2.48 3.07
N GLY A 57 5.84 -2.78 1.85
CA GLY A 57 7.18 -2.45 1.37
C GLY A 57 7.41 -2.83 -0.08
N LYS A 58 8.65 -2.77 -0.51
CA LYS A 58 9.04 -3.02 -1.90
C LYS A 58 9.03 -4.50 -2.22
N VAL A 59 8.55 -4.84 -3.42
CA VAL A 59 8.71 -6.16 -4.01
C VAL A 59 10.14 -6.32 -4.49
N GLU A 60 10.80 -7.38 -4.08
CA GLU A 60 12.16 -7.71 -4.51
C GLU A 60 12.17 -8.33 -5.92
N PRO A 61 13.30 -8.24 -6.66
CA PRO A 61 13.41 -8.86 -7.98
C PRO A 61 13.06 -10.35 -7.96
N GLY A 62 12.13 -10.78 -8.83
CA GLY A 62 11.68 -12.17 -8.93
C GLY A 62 10.71 -12.61 -7.83
N GLU A 63 10.36 -11.74 -6.89
CA GLU A 63 9.42 -12.03 -5.82
C GLU A 63 7.96 -11.85 -6.30
N VAL A 64 7.08 -12.77 -5.91
CA VAL A 64 5.64 -12.62 -6.13
C VAL A 64 5.08 -11.56 -5.18
N PRO A 65 4.23 -10.62 -5.64
CA PRO A 65 3.73 -9.52 -4.81
C PRO A 65 3.10 -9.96 -3.48
N GLN A 66 2.31 -11.03 -3.47
CA GLN A 66 1.70 -11.54 -2.23
C GLN A 66 2.75 -12.12 -1.27
N ALA A 67 3.82 -12.72 -1.78
CA ALA A 67 4.93 -13.20 -0.96
C ALA A 67 5.70 -12.02 -0.34
N ALA A 68 5.92 -10.95 -1.11
CA ALA A 68 6.50 -9.72 -0.60
C ALA A 68 5.64 -9.11 0.52
N LEU A 69 4.33 -9.08 0.35
CA LEU A 69 3.41 -8.59 1.36
C LEU A 69 3.50 -9.38 2.66
N ALA A 70 3.46 -10.71 2.57
CA ALA A 70 3.60 -11.59 3.74
C ALA A 70 4.94 -11.41 4.45
N ARG A 71 6.03 -11.26 3.69
CA ARG A 71 7.37 -11.00 4.22
C ARG A 71 7.44 -9.66 4.94
N GLU A 72 6.97 -8.59 4.32
CA GLU A 72 6.98 -7.24 4.91
C GLU A 72 6.17 -7.17 6.20
N LEU A 73 5.00 -7.78 6.26
CA LEU A 73 4.18 -7.80 7.47
C LEU A 73 4.80 -8.60 8.59
N ARG A 74 5.52 -9.67 8.27
CA ARG A 74 6.30 -10.42 9.26
C ARG A 74 7.46 -9.57 9.79
N GLU A 75 8.18 -8.86 8.93
CA GLU A 75 9.31 -8.01 9.32
C GLU A 75 8.85 -6.80 10.13
N GLU A 76 7.79 -6.11 9.70
CA GLU A 76 7.35 -4.86 10.31
C GLU A 76 6.47 -5.03 11.55
N LEU A 77 5.63 -6.05 11.57
CA LEU A 77 4.58 -6.23 12.60
C LEU A 77 4.65 -7.59 13.30
N ASP A 78 5.55 -8.46 12.90
CA ASP A 78 5.69 -9.84 13.41
C ASP A 78 4.37 -10.62 13.35
N ILE A 79 3.63 -10.49 12.25
CA ILE A 79 2.37 -11.19 12.02
C ILE A 79 2.44 -12.13 10.82
N VAL A 80 1.71 -13.23 10.91
CA VAL A 80 1.38 -14.11 9.78
C VAL A 80 -0.02 -13.77 9.33
N VAL A 81 -0.20 -13.61 8.02
CA VAL A 81 -1.46 -13.11 7.47
C VAL A 81 -2.09 -14.10 6.51
N LYS A 82 -3.41 -14.06 6.48
CA LYS A 82 -4.23 -14.62 5.40
C LYS A 82 -4.55 -13.49 4.42
N ILE A 83 -4.19 -13.67 3.15
CA ILE A 83 -4.41 -12.68 2.11
C ILE A 83 -5.78 -12.90 1.49
N GLY A 84 -6.57 -11.85 1.45
CA GLY A 84 -7.89 -11.81 0.83
C GLY A 84 -7.87 -11.14 -0.54
N VAL A 85 -8.91 -10.38 -0.85
CA VAL A 85 -9.06 -9.72 -2.15
C VAL A 85 -8.12 -8.54 -2.31
N GLU A 86 -7.73 -8.29 -3.56
CA GLU A 86 -6.98 -7.08 -3.91
C GLU A 86 -7.90 -5.87 -3.94
N VAL A 87 -7.44 -4.77 -3.37
CA VAL A 87 -8.11 -3.47 -3.41
C VAL A 87 -7.55 -2.69 -4.59
N VAL A 88 -8.35 -2.59 -5.63
CA VAL A 88 -7.95 -1.89 -6.87
C VAL A 88 -8.57 -0.50 -6.94
N PRO A 89 -7.94 0.45 -7.66
CA PRO A 89 -8.54 1.76 -7.92
C PRO A 89 -9.88 1.64 -8.65
N ASP A 90 -10.79 2.55 -8.37
CA ASP A 90 -12.06 2.70 -9.09
C ASP A 90 -11.85 3.51 -10.40
N THR A 91 -10.83 3.12 -11.15
CA THR A 91 -10.37 3.74 -12.39
C THR A 91 -9.83 2.64 -13.32
N PRO A 92 -9.51 2.92 -14.59
CA PRO A 92 -8.87 1.94 -15.48
C PRO A 92 -7.48 1.46 -15.03
N LEU A 93 -6.89 2.10 -14.01
CA LEU A 93 -5.58 1.70 -13.48
C LEU A 93 -5.70 0.40 -12.68
N SER A 94 -4.71 -0.48 -12.82
CA SER A 94 -4.62 -1.73 -12.05
C SER A 94 -3.81 -1.57 -10.76
N THR A 95 -3.14 -0.45 -10.60
CA THR A 95 -2.26 -0.14 -9.46
C THR A 95 -2.56 1.26 -8.91
N TRP A 96 -2.10 1.49 -7.67
CA TRP A 96 -2.18 2.80 -7.04
C TRP A 96 -0.88 3.58 -7.30
N PRO A 97 -0.93 4.73 -7.99
CA PRO A 97 0.27 5.53 -8.21
C PRO A 97 0.74 6.18 -6.90
N LEU A 98 2.03 6.06 -6.58
CA LEU A 98 2.64 6.72 -5.43
C LEU A 98 3.41 7.98 -5.84
N LYS A 99 4.28 7.83 -6.82
CA LYS A 99 5.06 8.89 -7.47
C LYS A 99 5.58 8.34 -8.81
N PRO A 100 6.10 9.18 -9.71
CA PRO A 100 6.69 8.68 -10.95
C PRO A 100 7.70 7.56 -10.69
N GLY A 101 7.52 6.40 -11.35
CA GLY A 101 8.35 5.21 -11.20
C GLY A 101 8.08 4.37 -9.93
N LEU A 102 7.02 4.67 -9.17
CA LEU A 102 6.64 3.92 -7.97
C LEU A 102 5.12 3.70 -7.94
N GLU A 103 4.71 2.45 -7.92
CA GLU A 103 3.30 2.03 -7.86
C GLU A 103 3.07 1.07 -6.70
N MET A 104 1.83 1.01 -6.21
CA MET A 104 1.44 0.12 -5.13
C MET A 104 0.31 -0.82 -5.56
N ARG A 105 0.37 -2.07 -5.09
CA ARG A 105 -0.75 -3.00 -5.06
C ARG A 105 -1.13 -3.28 -3.62
N VAL A 106 -2.42 -3.38 -3.35
CA VAL A 106 -2.97 -3.44 -1.98
C VAL A 106 -3.93 -4.60 -1.85
N TRP A 107 -3.86 -5.33 -0.74
CA TRP A 107 -4.78 -6.42 -0.41
C TRP A 107 -5.40 -6.26 0.97
N LEU A 108 -6.63 -6.72 1.11
CA LEU A 108 -7.19 -7.01 2.42
C LEU A 108 -6.48 -8.22 2.99
N VAL A 109 -6.07 -8.14 4.24
CA VAL A 109 -5.46 -9.26 4.95
C VAL A 109 -6.06 -9.40 6.35
N SER A 110 -6.03 -10.59 6.91
CA SER A 110 -6.36 -10.83 8.32
C SER A 110 -5.25 -11.61 9.01
N THR A 111 -5.20 -11.54 10.32
CA THR A 111 -4.28 -12.30 11.16
C THR A 111 -5.03 -12.84 12.39
N ASP A 112 -4.60 -14.00 12.87
CA ASP A 112 -5.14 -14.61 14.10
C ASP A 112 -4.53 -13.98 15.37
N ARG A 113 -3.57 -13.06 15.22
CA ARG A 113 -2.94 -12.39 16.35
C ARG A 113 -3.85 -11.30 16.92
N PRO A 114 -4.27 -11.39 18.19
CA PRO A 114 -5.22 -10.43 18.79
C PRO A 114 -4.60 -9.06 19.04
N GLU A 115 -3.30 -9.00 19.29
CA GLU A 115 -2.54 -7.76 19.47
C GLU A 115 -1.46 -7.64 18.41
N ILE A 116 -1.44 -6.49 17.73
CA ILE A 116 -0.41 -6.14 16.78
C ILE A 116 0.42 -5.02 17.39
N ARG A 117 1.73 -5.21 17.42
CA ARG A 117 2.68 -4.23 17.93
C ARG A 117 3.51 -3.66 16.81
N PRO A 118 3.78 -2.35 16.81
CA PRO A 118 4.69 -1.77 15.85
C PRO A 118 6.11 -2.30 16.05
N GLY A 119 6.80 -2.54 14.91
CA GLY A 119 8.25 -2.71 14.91
C GLY A 119 8.97 -1.36 14.95
N THR A 120 10.18 -1.33 14.44
CA THR A 120 11.00 -0.09 14.42
C THR A 120 10.57 0.92 13.36
N SER A 121 9.85 0.48 12.33
CA SER A 121 9.39 1.33 11.21
C SER A 121 8.24 2.26 11.59
N HIS A 122 7.50 1.92 12.62
CA HIS A 122 6.29 2.63 13.03
C HIS A 122 6.34 3.02 14.51
N MET A 123 5.79 4.19 14.83
CA MET A 123 5.65 4.67 16.20
C MET A 123 4.54 3.94 16.94
N GLN A 124 3.45 3.68 16.24
CA GLN A 124 2.28 2.98 16.75
C GLN A 124 1.45 2.39 15.60
N VAL A 125 0.59 1.48 15.95
CA VAL A 125 -0.49 0.99 15.09
C VAL A 125 -1.83 1.20 15.79
N LYS A 126 -2.88 1.42 15.01
CA LYS A 126 -4.20 1.71 15.54
C LYS A 126 -5.27 1.05 14.68
N TRP A 127 -6.18 0.32 15.33
CA TRP A 127 -7.42 -0.12 14.69
C TRP A 127 -8.39 1.03 14.57
N VAL A 128 -8.88 1.27 13.37
CA VAL A 128 -9.79 2.38 13.07
C VAL A 128 -11.03 1.88 12.33
N THR A 129 -12.16 2.44 12.70
CA THR A 129 -13.39 2.35 11.91
C THR A 129 -13.31 3.30 10.72
N PRO A 130 -14.17 3.16 9.68
CA PRO A 130 -14.22 4.11 8.58
C PRO A 130 -14.31 5.57 9.01
N VAL A 131 -15.12 5.88 10.00
CA VAL A 131 -15.26 7.25 10.52
C VAL A 131 -13.98 7.74 11.19
N GLN A 132 -13.38 6.92 12.03
CA GLN A 132 -12.12 7.24 12.71
C GLN A 132 -10.96 7.43 11.73
N ALA A 133 -10.94 6.66 10.64
CA ALA A 133 -9.89 6.76 9.62
C ALA A 133 -9.85 8.15 8.96
N LEU A 134 -10.99 8.81 8.82
CA LEU A 134 -11.08 10.14 8.22
C LEU A 134 -10.43 11.24 9.09
N ASP A 135 -10.24 10.99 10.36
CA ASP A 135 -9.61 11.93 11.30
C ASP A 135 -8.07 11.79 11.35
N LEU A 136 -7.52 10.79 10.68
CA LEU A 136 -6.07 10.55 10.66
C LEU A 136 -5.38 11.36 9.55
N ASN A 137 -4.16 11.81 9.84
CA ASN A 137 -3.29 12.46 8.86
C ASN A 137 -2.56 11.41 8.00
N TRP A 138 -3.23 10.88 6.99
CA TRP A 138 -2.67 9.90 6.08
C TRP A 138 -1.61 10.51 5.15
N LEU A 139 -0.64 9.68 4.75
CA LEU A 139 0.19 9.99 3.59
C LEU A 139 -0.70 10.27 2.38
N ALA A 140 -0.39 11.31 1.61
CA ALA A 140 -1.21 11.70 0.46
C ALA A 140 -1.48 10.56 -0.54
N PRO A 141 -0.52 9.68 -0.90
CA PRO A 141 -0.79 8.55 -1.79
C PRO A 141 -1.72 7.49 -1.19
N ASP A 142 -1.82 7.38 0.14
CA ASP A 142 -2.66 6.38 0.80
C ASP A 142 -4.12 6.83 0.94
N LEU A 143 -4.38 8.13 0.91
CA LEU A 143 -5.71 8.66 1.09
C LEU A 143 -6.75 8.16 0.07
N PRO A 144 -6.47 8.05 -1.24
CA PRO A 144 -7.39 7.42 -2.19
C PRO A 144 -7.70 5.96 -1.86
N ILE A 145 -6.73 5.23 -1.33
CA ILE A 145 -6.91 3.83 -0.90
C ILE A 145 -7.85 3.78 0.30
N VAL A 146 -7.68 4.65 1.29
CA VAL A 146 -8.60 4.79 2.43
C VAL A 146 -10.03 5.02 1.96
N CYS A 147 -10.24 5.94 1.02
CA CYS A 147 -11.57 6.23 0.46
C CYS A 147 -12.19 5.00 -0.22
N GLN A 148 -11.39 4.22 -0.96
CA GLN A 148 -11.87 3.01 -1.61
C GLN A 148 -12.24 1.91 -0.61
N ILE A 149 -11.47 1.75 0.45
CA ILE A 149 -11.75 0.79 1.52
C ILE A 149 -13.06 1.15 2.23
N ILE A 150 -13.28 2.41 2.53
CA ILE A 150 -14.51 2.89 3.15
C ILE A 150 -15.72 2.57 2.26
N LYS A 151 -15.62 2.77 0.95
CA LYS A 151 -16.67 2.40 0.00
C LYS A 151 -16.94 0.89 -0.01
N LEU A 152 -15.89 0.07 -0.01
CA LEU A 152 -16.03 -1.40 0.01
C LEU A 152 -16.69 -1.88 1.29
N MET A 153 -16.34 -1.32 2.44
CA MET A 153 -16.93 -1.65 3.74
C MET A 153 -18.40 -1.25 3.80
N ALA A 154 -18.77 -0.08 3.29
CA ALA A 154 -20.16 0.37 3.21
C ALA A 154 -21.00 -0.52 2.30
N ALA A 155 -20.48 -0.94 1.15
CA ALA A 155 -21.16 -1.83 0.23
C ALA A 155 -21.37 -3.24 0.81
N GLY A 156 -20.43 -3.74 1.62
CA GLY A 156 -20.54 -5.01 2.34
C GLY A 156 -21.64 -5.00 3.40
N GLN A 157 -21.84 -3.91 4.10
CA GLN A 157 -22.89 -3.76 5.12
C GLN A 157 -24.31 -3.73 4.51
N GLY A 158 -24.45 -3.23 3.28
CA GLY A 158 -25.75 -3.19 2.58
C GLY A 158 -26.28 -4.57 2.16
N LYS A 159 -25.44 -5.60 2.14
CA LYS A 159 -25.83 -6.97 1.78
C LYS A 159 -26.41 -7.79 2.95
N CYS A 160 -26.28 -7.32 4.18
CA CYS A 160 -26.78 -7.99 5.38
C CYS A 160 -28.25 -7.66 5.74
N VAL A 161 -28.92 -6.78 4.99
CA VAL A 161 -30.30 -6.30 5.31
C VAL A 161 -31.37 -6.94 4.42
N GLN A 162 -31.02 -7.94 3.62
CA GLN A 162 -32.00 -8.71 2.85
C GLN A 162 -31.95 -10.19 3.26
N SER A 163 -32.62 -10.49 4.34
CA SER A 163 -33.07 -11.83 4.71
C SER A 163 -34.49 -11.75 5.23
#